data_96d11224f040e58586e918a79878901d
#
_entry.id   96d11224f040e58586e918a79878901d
#
_cell.length_a   1.000
_cell.length_b   1.000
_cell.length_c   1.000
_cell.angle_alpha   90.00
_cell.angle_beta   90.00
_cell.angle_gamma   90.00
#
_symmetry.space_group_name_H-M   'P 1'
#
loop_
_entity.id
_entity.type
_entity.pdbx_description
1 polymer ?
#
loop_
_entity_poly.entity_id
_entity_poly.type
_entity_poly.pdbx_seq_one_letter_code
_entity_poly.pdbx_strand_id
1 'polypeptide(L)'
;MERNKEKIRLVVDTNILLSSLLKDKTFTAKLLKSEFFDIYYPEDGLKELEYYKKYIYPKRKKILQRQSFEYALKFILESVHVIPTELYSNRMNYAYEVMKSIDEKDTPLLSLALQLNCAVWSNDKHFKEQSIADAYTTEEVVGLLKAKSLFDFEQNEKY
;
A
#
# COMPACT_ATOMS: atom_id res chain seq x y z
N MET A 1 27.32 -13.58 -7.76
CA MET A 1 26.22 -13.71 -6.79
C MET A 1 25.59 -12.33 -6.59
N GLU A 2 24.43 -12.11 -7.15
CA GLU A 2 23.64 -10.96 -6.78
C GLU A 2 23.28 -11.09 -5.32
N ARG A 3 23.76 -10.16 -4.47
CA ARG A 3 23.29 -10.05 -3.10
C ARG A 3 21.82 -9.70 -3.19
N ASN A 4 20.97 -10.59 -2.70
CA ASN A 4 19.54 -10.35 -2.55
C ASN A 4 19.39 -9.17 -1.57
N LYS A 5 19.28 -7.94 -2.11
CA LYS A 5 19.08 -6.75 -1.30
C LYS A 5 17.71 -6.89 -0.66
N GLU A 6 17.69 -6.99 0.66
CA GLU A 6 16.44 -7.09 1.41
C GLU A 6 15.58 -5.86 1.14
N LYS A 7 14.39 -6.08 0.60
CA LYS A 7 13.44 -5.01 0.29
C LYS A 7 12.64 -4.61 1.53
N ILE A 8 12.25 -3.34 1.57
CA ILE A 8 11.32 -2.85 2.59
C ILE A 8 9.92 -3.35 2.25
N ARG A 9 9.29 -4.04 3.20
CA ARG A 9 7.96 -4.62 3.05
C ARG A 9 6.91 -3.69 3.63
N LEU A 10 5.90 -3.35 2.84
CA LEU A 10 4.80 -2.47 3.25
C LEU A 10 3.47 -3.04 2.79
N VAL A 11 2.46 -2.98 3.63
CA VAL A 11 1.06 -3.15 3.24
C VAL A 11 0.50 -1.79 2.90
N VAL A 12 -0.08 -1.63 1.72
CA VAL A 12 -0.56 -0.35 1.22
C VAL A 12 -2.07 -0.20 1.41
N ASP A 13 -2.49 0.98 1.86
CA ASP A 13 -3.90 1.38 1.94
C ASP A 13 -4.47 1.67 0.55
N THR A 14 -5.75 1.36 0.34
CA THR A 14 -6.49 1.63 -0.89
C THR A 14 -6.37 3.09 -1.35
N ASN A 15 -6.40 4.04 -0.42
CA ASN A 15 -6.27 5.46 -0.75
C ASN A 15 -4.92 5.83 -1.36
N ILE A 16 -3.86 5.12 -1.02
CA ILE A 16 -2.55 5.31 -1.67
C ILE A 16 -2.61 4.85 -3.13
N LEU A 17 -3.22 3.70 -3.40
CA LEU A 17 -3.41 3.21 -4.77
C LEU A 17 -4.25 4.19 -5.59
N LEU A 18 -5.36 4.66 -5.04
CA LEU A 18 -6.22 5.65 -5.69
C LEU A 18 -5.50 6.98 -5.95
N SER A 19 -4.69 7.44 -4.99
CA SER A 19 -3.89 8.67 -5.17
C SER A 19 -2.90 8.56 -6.32
N SER A 20 -2.32 7.38 -6.54
CA SER A 20 -1.40 7.14 -7.65
C SER A 20 -2.06 7.21 -9.02
N LEU A 21 -3.39 6.99 -9.07
CA LEU A 21 -4.18 6.96 -10.30
C LEU A 21 -4.80 8.30 -10.67
N LEU A 22 -5.13 9.13 -9.68
CA LEU A 22 -5.98 10.31 -9.86
C LEU A 22 -5.22 11.61 -10.03
N LYS A 23 -3.99 11.65 -9.60
CA LYS A 23 -3.13 12.83 -9.76
C LYS A 23 -2.10 12.48 -10.83
N ASP A 24 -1.87 13.40 -11.75
CA ASP A 24 -0.76 13.33 -12.72
C ASP A 24 0.62 13.14 -12.04
N LYS A 25 0.59 12.90 -10.76
CA LYS A 25 1.78 12.68 -9.96
C LYS A 25 2.14 11.21 -9.97
N THR A 26 2.87 10.93 -10.95
CA THR A 26 3.76 9.80 -11.08
C THR A 26 4.62 9.50 -9.85
N PHE A 27 4.68 10.40 -8.84
CA PHE A 27 5.55 10.21 -7.67
C PHE A 27 5.11 9.03 -6.79
N THR A 28 3.83 8.97 -6.38
CA THR A 28 3.31 7.83 -5.61
C THR A 28 3.38 6.54 -6.42
N ALA A 29 3.07 6.61 -7.71
CA ALA A 29 3.21 5.48 -8.63
C ALA A 29 4.67 5.01 -8.76
N LYS A 30 5.63 5.94 -8.82
CA LYS A 30 7.07 5.62 -8.82
C LYS A 30 7.51 4.95 -7.53
N LEU A 31 7.02 5.41 -6.37
CA LEU A 31 7.29 4.75 -5.10
C LEU A 31 6.75 3.33 -5.06
N LEU A 32 5.50 3.11 -5.51
CA LEU A 32 4.89 1.78 -5.58
C LEU A 32 5.68 0.80 -6.43
N LYS A 33 6.34 1.29 -7.48
CA LYS A 33 7.14 0.50 -8.42
C LYS A 33 8.63 0.47 -8.10
N SER A 34 9.05 1.12 -7.04
CA SER A 34 10.46 1.15 -6.66
C SER A 34 10.97 -0.24 -6.33
N GLU A 35 12.15 -0.57 -6.82
CA GLU A 35 12.83 -1.84 -6.53
C GLU A 35 13.22 -2.02 -5.05
N PHE A 36 13.17 -0.94 -4.26
CA PHE A 36 13.46 -0.99 -2.83
C PHE A 36 12.31 -1.50 -1.98
N PHE A 37 11.10 -1.60 -2.55
CA PHE A 37 9.90 -2.01 -1.84
C PHE A 37 9.30 -3.30 -2.38
N ASP A 38 8.80 -4.12 -1.47
CA ASP A 38 7.77 -5.12 -1.73
C ASP A 38 6.46 -4.63 -1.14
N ILE A 39 5.51 -4.32 -2.00
CA ILE A 39 4.21 -3.76 -1.63
C ILE A 39 3.16 -4.86 -1.66
N TYR A 40 2.43 -4.98 -0.56
CA TYR A 40 1.37 -5.96 -0.36
C TYR A 40 0.02 -5.26 -0.22
N TYR A 41 -1.02 -5.88 -0.73
CA TYR A 41 -2.38 -5.36 -0.69
C TYR A 41 -3.37 -6.46 -0.32
N PRO A 42 -4.30 -6.24 0.64
CA PRO A 42 -5.27 -7.25 1.00
C PRO A 42 -6.34 -7.42 -0.09
N GLU A 43 -6.68 -8.66 -0.42
CA GLU A 43 -7.74 -8.98 -1.39
C GLU A 43 -9.07 -8.29 -1.04
N ASP A 44 -9.39 -8.17 0.25
CA ASP A 44 -10.60 -7.46 0.71
C ASP A 44 -10.66 -6.00 0.23
N GLY A 45 -9.52 -5.36 0.01
CA GLY A 45 -9.43 -4.00 -0.52
C GLY A 45 -9.89 -3.86 -1.97
N LEU A 46 -9.91 -4.95 -2.74
CA LEU A 46 -10.38 -4.93 -4.14
C LEU A 46 -11.85 -4.49 -4.24
N LYS A 47 -12.65 -4.74 -3.22
CA LYS A 47 -14.06 -4.30 -3.16
C LYS A 47 -14.16 -2.77 -3.12
N GLU A 48 -13.26 -2.11 -2.42
CA GLU A 48 -13.20 -0.65 -2.38
C GLU A 48 -12.79 -0.07 -3.74
N LEU A 49 -11.81 -0.68 -4.40
CA LEU A 49 -11.39 -0.28 -5.75
C LEU A 49 -12.52 -0.44 -6.75
N GLU A 50 -13.25 -1.56 -6.72
CA GLU A 50 -14.41 -1.82 -7.58
C GLU A 50 -15.55 -0.83 -7.30
N TYR A 51 -15.84 -0.54 -6.04
CA TYR A 51 -16.82 0.46 -5.66
C TYR A 51 -16.45 1.85 -6.19
N TYR A 52 -15.20 2.25 -6.02
CA TYR A 52 -14.69 3.52 -6.53
C TYR A 52 -14.81 3.61 -8.05
N LYS A 53 -14.34 2.60 -8.76
CA LYS A 53 -14.41 2.49 -10.21
C LYS A 53 -15.85 2.61 -10.73
N LYS A 54 -16.77 1.91 -10.07
CA LYS A 54 -18.17 1.81 -10.52
C LYS A 54 -19.02 3.03 -10.17
N TYR A 55 -18.84 3.59 -8.98
CA TYR A 55 -19.76 4.59 -8.44
C TYR A 55 -19.18 5.99 -8.24
N ILE A 56 -17.91 6.10 -8.00
CA ILE A 56 -17.26 7.40 -7.69
C ILE A 56 -16.62 8.00 -8.92
N TYR A 57 -15.76 7.27 -9.58
CA TYR A 57 -15.00 7.76 -10.73
C TYR A 57 -15.88 8.20 -11.91
N PRO A 58 -16.93 7.47 -12.31
CA PRO A 58 -17.80 7.86 -13.41
C PRO A 58 -18.50 9.22 -13.23
N LYS A 59 -18.74 9.62 -11.99
CA LYS A 59 -19.35 10.91 -11.65
C LYS A 59 -18.38 12.08 -11.79
N ARG A 60 -17.09 11.81 -11.82
CA ARG A 60 -16.02 12.82 -11.80
C ARG A 60 -15.33 13.02 -13.14
N LYS A 61 -15.45 12.08 -14.06
CA LYS A 61 -14.64 12.03 -15.29
C LYS A 61 -15.47 11.62 -16.51
N LYS A 62 -15.06 12.08 -17.71
CA LYS A 62 -15.64 11.71 -18.99
C LYS A 62 -15.32 10.24 -19.34
N ILE A 63 -16.15 9.62 -20.23
CA ILE A 63 -16.04 8.20 -20.63
C ILE A 63 -14.63 7.81 -21.10
N LEU A 64 -13.97 8.62 -21.91
CA LEU A 64 -12.61 8.35 -22.41
C LEU A 64 -11.58 8.23 -21.26
N GLN A 65 -11.78 8.99 -20.20
CA GLN A 65 -10.91 8.93 -19.03
C GLN A 65 -11.15 7.69 -18.16
N ARG A 66 -12.32 7.03 -18.27
CA ARG A 66 -12.59 5.74 -17.60
C ARG A 66 -11.70 4.63 -18.12
N GLN A 67 -11.53 4.52 -19.43
CA GLN A 67 -10.66 3.50 -20.02
C GLN A 67 -9.23 3.69 -19.57
N SER A 68 -8.73 4.93 -19.55
CA SER A 68 -7.40 5.25 -19.03
C SER A 68 -7.25 4.90 -17.56
N PHE A 69 -8.30 5.11 -16.76
CA PHE A 69 -8.31 4.73 -15.35
C PHE A 69 -8.20 3.22 -15.16
N GLU A 70 -8.96 2.43 -15.92
CA GLU A 70 -8.91 0.96 -15.85
C GLU A 70 -7.54 0.40 -16.22
N TYR A 71 -6.91 0.93 -17.27
CA TYR A 71 -5.55 0.56 -17.64
C TYR A 71 -4.53 0.93 -16.56
N ALA A 72 -4.63 2.13 -16.01
CA ALA A 72 -3.75 2.59 -14.94
C ALA A 72 -3.93 1.75 -13.67
N LEU A 73 -5.16 1.41 -13.31
CA LEU A 73 -5.46 0.54 -12.16
C LEU A 73 -4.84 -0.84 -12.33
N LYS A 74 -5.03 -1.46 -13.50
CA LYS A 74 -4.41 -2.75 -13.82
C LYS A 74 -2.89 -2.69 -13.67
N PHE A 75 -2.27 -1.65 -14.22
CA PHE A 75 -0.83 -1.46 -14.16
C PHE A 75 -0.31 -1.26 -12.73
N ILE A 76 -1.06 -0.56 -11.88
CA ILE A 76 -0.71 -0.41 -10.47
C ILE A 76 -0.88 -1.73 -9.71
N LEU A 77 -1.95 -2.48 -9.96
CA LEU A 77 -2.16 -3.78 -9.32
C LEU A 77 -1.11 -4.81 -9.71
N GLU A 78 -0.53 -4.71 -10.89
CA GLU A 78 0.61 -5.54 -11.30
C GLU A 78 1.88 -5.22 -10.52
N SER A 79 1.96 -4.03 -9.91
CA SER A 79 3.12 -3.58 -9.10
C SER A 79 3.02 -3.97 -7.62
N VAL A 80 1.89 -4.52 -7.19
CA VAL A 80 1.66 -4.93 -5.80
C VAL A 80 1.33 -6.42 -5.72
N HIS A 81 1.63 -7.02 -4.58
CA HIS A 81 1.25 -8.39 -4.29
C HIS A 81 -0.13 -8.39 -3.63
N VAL A 82 -1.15 -8.79 -4.35
CA VAL A 82 -2.50 -8.98 -3.79
C VAL A 82 -2.52 -10.30 -3.02
N ILE A 83 -2.77 -10.23 -1.72
CA ILE A 83 -2.75 -11.39 -0.83
C ILE A 83 -4.17 -11.90 -0.59
N PRO A 84 -4.44 -13.18 -0.85
CA PRO A 84 -5.75 -13.79 -0.58
C PRO A 84 -6.16 -13.68 0.89
N THR A 85 -7.43 -13.41 1.13
CA THR A 85 -8.02 -13.27 2.49
C THR A 85 -7.70 -14.45 3.40
N GLU A 86 -7.67 -15.65 2.86
CA GLU A 86 -7.36 -16.88 3.60
C GLU A 86 -6.01 -16.83 4.32
N LEU A 87 -5.02 -16.12 3.76
CA LEU A 87 -3.67 -16.05 4.32
C LEU A 87 -3.55 -15.13 5.53
N TYR A 88 -4.50 -14.23 5.75
CA TYR A 88 -4.49 -13.33 6.91
C TYR A 88 -5.78 -13.39 7.76
N SER A 89 -6.73 -14.24 7.40
CA SER A 89 -8.01 -14.38 8.09
C SER A 89 -7.87 -14.76 9.56
N ASN A 90 -6.83 -15.49 9.93
CA ASN A 90 -6.54 -15.86 11.31
C ASN A 90 -6.17 -14.66 12.21
N ARG A 91 -5.85 -13.50 11.62
CA ARG A 91 -5.59 -12.25 12.34
C ARG A 91 -6.79 -11.30 12.38
N MET A 92 -7.86 -11.60 11.63
CA MET A 92 -9.00 -10.70 11.46
C MET A 92 -9.72 -10.37 12.77
N ASN A 93 -9.96 -11.36 13.63
CA ASN A 93 -10.62 -11.12 14.90
C ASN A 93 -9.84 -10.16 15.79
N TYR A 94 -8.55 -10.36 15.89
CA TYR A 94 -7.67 -9.49 16.68
C TYR A 94 -7.59 -8.07 16.08
N ALA A 95 -7.39 -7.99 14.77
CA ALA A 95 -7.37 -6.71 14.06
C ALA A 95 -8.71 -5.95 14.21
N TYR A 96 -9.82 -6.65 14.12
CA TYR A 96 -11.15 -6.06 14.34
C TYR A 96 -11.30 -5.47 15.74
N GLU A 97 -10.89 -6.18 16.78
CA GLU A 97 -10.95 -5.67 18.15
C GLU A 97 -10.17 -4.38 18.35
N VAL A 98 -9.06 -4.23 17.62
CA VAL A 98 -8.26 -2.99 17.61
C VAL A 98 -8.93 -1.90 16.80
N MET A 99 -9.42 -2.22 15.59
CA MET A 99 -9.88 -1.22 14.62
C MET A 99 -11.34 -0.81 14.78
N LYS A 100 -12.18 -1.59 15.47
CA LYS A 100 -13.62 -1.30 15.62
C LYS A 100 -13.94 0.06 16.23
N SER A 101 -13.06 0.60 17.06
CA SER A 101 -13.20 1.93 17.67
C SER A 101 -12.44 3.03 16.91
N ILE A 102 -11.68 2.70 15.88
CA ILE A 102 -10.88 3.63 15.08
C ILE A 102 -11.50 3.76 13.68
N ASP A 103 -11.33 2.76 12.85
CA ASP A 103 -11.99 2.59 11.55
C ASP A 103 -12.12 1.10 11.24
N GLU A 104 -13.31 0.57 11.37
CA GLU A 104 -13.60 -0.84 11.14
C GLU A 104 -13.23 -1.32 9.74
N LYS A 105 -13.30 -0.44 8.74
CA LYS A 105 -12.99 -0.76 7.35
C LYS A 105 -11.52 -1.12 7.14
N ASP A 106 -10.65 -0.64 8.01
CA ASP A 106 -9.22 -0.90 7.94
C ASP A 106 -8.79 -2.21 8.63
N THR A 107 -9.76 -2.99 9.11
CA THR A 107 -9.49 -4.31 9.71
C THR A 107 -8.67 -5.23 8.80
N PRO A 108 -9.00 -5.43 7.52
CA PRO A 108 -8.19 -6.27 6.63
C PRO A 108 -6.77 -5.76 6.44
N LEU A 109 -6.60 -4.44 6.38
CA LEU A 109 -5.30 -3.80 6.24
C LEU A 109 -4.39 -4.12 7.43
N LEU A 110 -4.90 -3.95 8.64
CA LEU A 110 -4.17 -4.30 9.87
C LEU A 110 -3.92 -5.81 9.97
N SER A 111 -4.92 -6.62 9.64
CA SER A 111 -4.80 -8.08 9.65
C SER A 111 -3.66 -8.58 8.78
N LEU A 112 -3.57 -8.07 7.55
CA LEU A 112 -2.49 -8.41 6.63
C LEU A 112 -1.11 -7.95 7.16
N ALA A 113 -1.03 -6.74 7.70
CA ALA A 113 0.21 -6.22 8.26
C ALA A 113 0.71 -7.08 9.44
N LEU A 114 -0.18 -7.52 10.30
CA LEU A 114 0.14 -8.44 11.40
C LEU A 114 0.60 -9.80 10.89
N GLN A 115 -0.08 -10.33 9.89
CA GLN A 115 0.28 -11.64 9.31
C GLN A 115 1.66 -11.61 8.66
N LEU A 116 1.99 -10.54 7.95
CA LEU A 116 3.26 -10.38 7.27
C LEU A 116 4.35 -9.79 8.17
N ASN A 117 3.99 -9.37 9.38
CA ASN A 117 4.90 -8.66 10.29
C ASN A 117 5.63 -7.50 9.62
N CYS A 118 4.88 -6.60 9.01
CA CYS A 118 5.41 -5.43 8.33
C CYS A 118 4.56 -4.19 8.60
N ALA A 119 5.11 -3.03 8.25
CA ALA A 119 4.42 -1.75 8.41
C ALA A 119 3.34 -1.52 7.36
N VAL A 120 2.46 -0.56 7.63
CA VAL A 120 1.41 -0.09 6.72
C VAL A 120 1.79 1.26 6.14
N TRP A 121 1.56 1.44 4.86
CA TRP A 121 1.65 2.73 4.18
C TRP A 121 0.23 3.30 4.01
N SER A 122 -0.09 4.31 4.81
CA SER A 122 -1.36 5.01 4.81
C SER A 122 -1.17 6.48 5.18
N ASN A 123 -1.87 7.37 4.48
CA ASN A 123 -1.93 8.79 4.85
C ASN A 123 -3.11 9.11 5.78
N ASP A 124 -3.91 8.11 6.16
CA ASP A 124 -5.00 8.29 7.09
C ASP A 124 -4.48 8.43 8.53
N LYS A 125 -4.77 9.57 9.13
CA LYS A 125 -4.37 9.88 10.51
C LYS A 125 -4.98 8.89 11.51
N HIS A 126 -6.19 8.40 11.25
CA HIS A 126 -6.87 7.46 12.14
C HIS A 126 -6.13 6.14 12.26
N PHE A 127 -5.47 5.69 11.19
CA PHE A 127 -4.70 4.45 11.26
C PHE A 127 -3.54 4.51 12.26
N LYS A 128 -2.97 5.70 12.50
CA LYS A 128 -1.91 5.91 13.51
C LYS A 128 -2.41 5.87 14.96
N GLU A 129 -3.72 5.83 15.21
CA GLU A 129 -4.29 5.71 16.56
C GLU A 129 -4.07 4.31 17.15
N GLN A 130 -3.88 3.29 16.31
CA GLN A 130 -3.44 1.97 16.75
C GLN A 130 -1.91 1.93 16.91
N SER A 131 -1.40 1.08 17.80
CA SER A 131 0.04 0.96 18.10
C SER A 131 0.59 -0.44 17.86
N ILE A 132 -0.17 -1.32 17.20
CA ILE A 132 0.17 -2.73 17.05
C ILE A 132 1.02 -2.97 15.81
N ALA A 133 0.79 -2.21 14.74
CA ALA A 133 1.62 -2.19 13.54
C ALA A 133 2.12 -0.77 13.30
N ASP A 134 3.36 -0.65 12.83
CA ASP A 134 3.89 0.63 12.38
C ASP A 134 3.11 1.13 11.17
N ALA A 135 2.87 2.44 11.14
CA ALA A 135 2.16 3.09 10.05
C ALA A 135 2.98 4.29 9.56
N TYR A 136 3.20 4.34 8.26
CA TYR A 136 3.97 5.39 7.61
C TYR A 136 3.12 6.18 6.62
N THR A 137 3.21 7.49 6.68
CA THR A 137 2.72 8.38 5.63
C THR A 137 3.61 8.30 4.39
N THR A 138 3.15 8.83 3.26
CA THR A 138 3.97 8.90 2.04
C THR A 138 5.29 9.63 2.29
N GLU A 139 5.29 10.70 3.07
CA GLU A 139 6.51 11.43 3.45
C GLU A 139 7.48 10.55 4.25
N GLU A 140 6.98 9.78 5.20
CA GLU A 140 7.78 8.85 5.99
C GLU A 140 8.32 7.69 5.14
N VAL A 141 7.55 7.20 4.17
CA VAL A 141 8.00 6.19 3.19
C VAL A 141 9.15 6.72 2.34
N VAL A 142 9.07 7.98 1.92
CA VAL A 142 10.20 8.66 1.22
C VAL A 142 11.43 8.69 2.10
N GLY A 143 11.27 8.96 3.39
CA GLY A 143 12.37 8.92 4.37
C GLY A 143 13.02 7.55 4.47
N LEU A 144 12.22 6.47 4.48
CA LEU A 144 12.72 5.09 4.45
C LEU A 144 13.53 4.80 3.20
N LEU A 145 13.05 5.26 2.04
CA LEU A 145 13.74 5.10 0.76
C LEU A 145 15.09 5.81 0.76
N LYS A 146 15.16 7.04 1.25
CA LYS A 146 16.40 7.80 1.35
C LYS A 146 17.42 7.13 2.27
N ALA A 147 16.98 6.67 3.44
CA ALA A 147 17.84 5.94 4.38
C ALA A 147 18.39 4.65 3.77
N LYS A 148 17.55 3.89 3.06
CA LYS A 148 17.95 2.66 2.35
C LYS A 148 18.97 2.94 1.25
N SER A 149 18.75 3.96 0.43
CA SER A 149 19.65 4.35 -0.66
C SER A 149 21.03 4.76 -0.13
N LEU A 150 21.09 5.53 0.96
CA LEU A 150 22.34 5.93 1.59
C LEU A 150 23.10 4.73 2.16
N PHE A 151 22.39 3.83 2.83
CA PHE A 151 22.98 2.61 3.36
C PHE A 151 23.58 1.73 2.26
N ASP A 152 22.85 1.53 1.17
CA ASP A 152 23.31 0.74 0.05
C ASP A 152 24.54 1.39 -0.65
N PHE A 153 24.59 2.72 -0.72
CA PHE A 153 25.73 3.47 -1.26
C PHE A 153 26.98 3.27 -0.40
N GLU A 154 26.86 3.45 0.93
CA GLU A 154 27.97 3.26 1.86
C GLU A 154 28.53 1.82 1.86
N GLN A 155 27.68 0.82 1.64
CA GLN A 155 28.12 -0.57 1.52
C GLN A 155 28.89 -0.81 0.22
N ASN A 156 28.53 -0.13 -0.88
CA ASN A 156 29.20 -0.26 -2.17
C ASN A 156 30.56 0.45 -2.20
N GLU A 157 30.77 1.49 -1.40
CA GLU A 157 32.08 2.19 -1.31
C GLU A 157 33.12 1.46 -0.46
N LYS A 158 32.70 0.48 0.34
CA LYS A 158 33.61 -0.29 1.22
C LYS A 158 34.31 -1.45 0.52
N TYR A 159 34.09 -1.63 -0.77
CA TYR A 159 34.70 -2.66 -1.61
C TYR A 159 35.26 -2.05 -2.89
#